data_a4eced0819ff855dc5fd6af750f19f39
#
_entry.id   a4eced0819ff855dc5fd6af750f19f39
#
_cell.length_a   1.000
_cell.length_b   1.000
_cell.length_c   1.000
_cell.angle_alpha   90.00
_cell.angle_beta   90.00
_cell.angle_gamma   90.00
#
_symmetry.space_group_name_H-M   'P 1'
#
loop_
_entity.id
_entity.type
_entity.pdbx_description
1 polymer ?
#
loop_
_entity_poly.entity_id
_entity_poly.type
_entity_poly.pdbx_seq_one_letter_code
_entity_poly.pdbx_strand_id
1 'polypeptide(L)'
;MHGKRFLPPALLVLGGLMSAASVVGAQEKEGQVRHQIEVETGGGTVRVRLLVENRCDTAIYIPREIAAGDEITGRRFELWDTRGKPVDYTGKTVKRGALAAGDWQEVAPHSMHMNTIDITPSYAFRKGKQGYEIRYDGPWLADLTQLDAVKHSPAAPVKFSFSQ
;
A
#
# COMPACT_ATOMS: atom_id res chain seq x y z
N MET A 1 -40.74 -27.40 79.24
CA MET A 1 -39.62 -26.49 78.86
C MET A 1 -39.35 -26.67 77.43
N HIS A 2 -39.70 -25.63 76.63
CA HIS A 2 -39.76 -25.68 75.19
C HIS A 2 -38.46 -25.16 74.58
N GLY A 3 -37.74 -26.05 73.88
CA GLY A 3 -36.55 -25.65 73.07
C GLY A 3 -36.95 -25.39 71.67
N LYS A 4 -36.95 -24.10 71.25
CA LYS A 4 -37.16 -23.70 69.85
C LYS A 4 -35.89 -23.95 69.08
N ARG A 5 -35.98 -24.81 68.05
CA ARG A 5 -34.95 -24.99 67.07
C ARG A 5 -35.06 -23.89 66.03
N PHE A 6 -34.04 -23.03 65.89
CA PHE A 6 -33.89 -22.08 64.79
C PHE A 6 -33.20 -22.78 63.64
N LEU A 7 -33.86 -22.79 62.48
CA LEU A 7 -33.26 -23.11 61.15
C LEU A 7 -32.59 -21.84 60.62
N PRO A 8 -31.39 -21.92 60.05
CA PRO A 8 -30.82 -20.82 59.30
C PRO A 8 -31.39 -20.78 57.88
N PRO A 9 -31.53 -19.59 57.27
CA PRO A 9 -32.02 -19.45 55.91
C PRO A 9 -30.96 -19.87 54.89
N ALA A 10 -31.40 -20.66 53.87
CA ALA A 10 -30.58 -21.03 52.75
C ALA A 10 -30.22 -19.80 51.90
N LEU A 11 -28.91 -19.57 51.76
CA LEU A 11 -28.36 -18.54 50.89
C LEU A 11 -28.41 -19.05 49.43
N LEU A 12 -29.29 -18.46 48.64
CA LEU A 12 -29.40 -18.73 47.21
C LEU A 12 -28.29 -17.94 46.51
N VAL A 13 -27.23 -18.65 46.09
CA VAL A 13 -26.18 -18.06 45.25
C VAL A 13 -26.66 -18.08 43.83
N LEU A 14 -27.12 -16.93 43.30
CA LEU A 14 -27.37 -16.73 41.89
C LEU A 14 -26.01 -16.64 41.19
N GLY A 15 -25.62 -17.75 40.55
CA GLY A 15 -24.47 -17.78 39.64
C GLY A 15 -24.80 -17.01 38.39
N GLY A 16 -24.30 -15.78 38.28
CA GLY A 16 -24.34 -15.01 37.03
C GLY A 16 -23.41 -15.66 36.01
N LEU A 17 -23.98 -16.26 34.96
CA LEU A 17 -23.23 -16.58 33.74
C LEU A 17 -22.81 -15.27 33.07
N MET A 18 -21.57 -14.89 33.27
CA MET A 18 -20.93 -13.90 32.40
C MET A 18 -20.66 -14.56 31.04
N SER A 19 -21.53 -14.32 30.05
CA SER A 19 -21.23 -14.55 28.65
C SER A 19 -20.07 -13.64 28.27
N ALA A 20 -18.89 -14.21 28.15
CA ALA A 20 -17.77 -13.58 27.48
C ALA A 20 -18.12 -13.49 26.00
N ALA A 21 -18.63 -12.34 25.56
CA ALA A 21 -18.73 -12.03 24.16
C ALA A 21 -17.29 -11.97 23.62
N SER A 22 -16.87 -13.02 22.95
CA SER A 22 -15.65 -13.01 22.14
C SER A 22 -15.84 -11.95 21.06
N VAL A 23 -15.23 -10.80 21.25
CA VAL A 23 -15.02 -9.85 20.17
C VAL A 23 -14.04 -10.54 19.21
N VAL A 24 -14.60 -11.23 18.21
CA VAL A 24 -13.86 -11.63 17.02
C VAL A 24 -13.51 -10.30 16.34
N GLY A 25 -12.35 -9.75 16.68
CA GLY A 25 -11.74 -8.69 15.91
C GLY A 25 -11.67 -9.18 14.49
N ALA A 26 -12.35 -8.48 13.57
CA ALA A 26 -12.12 -8.63 12.15
C ALA A 26 -10.63 -8.33 11.95
N GLN A 27 -9.79 -9.37 11.87
CA GLN A 27 -8.49 -9.25 11.26
C GLN A 27 -8.77 -8.81 9.83
N GLU A 28 -8.53 -7.52 9.56
CA GLU A 28 -8.36 -7.07 8.19
C GLU A 28 -7.37 -8.05 7.58
N LYS A 29 -7.83 -8.81 6.58
CA LYS A 29 -6.95 -9.68 5.80
C LYS A 29 -5.90 -8.73 5.24
N GLU A 30 -4.71 -8.71 5.83
CA GLU A 30 -3.57 -8.05 5.23
C GLU A 30 -3.56 -8.45 3.75
N GLY A 31 -3.60 -7.43 2.86
CA GLY A 31 -3.77 -7.69 1.43
C GLY A 31 -2.75 -8.70 0.95
N GLN A 32 -3.18 -9.65 0.15
CA GLN A 32 -2.32 -10.70 -0.42
C GLN A 32 -1.20 -10.09 -1.29
N VAL A 33 -1.41 -8.88 -1.83
CA VAL A 33 -0.42 -8.11 -2.59
C VAL A 33 -0.20 -6.80 -1.85
N ARG A 34 1.04 -6.49 -1.53
CA ARG A 34 1.43 -5.28 -0.82
C ARG A 34 2.42 -4.48 -1.65
N HIS A 35 2.11 -3.20 -1.85
CA HIS A 35 3.04 -2.23 -2.40
C HIS A 35 3.57 -1.33 -1.28
N GLN A 36 4.86 -1.04 -1.35
CA GLN A 36 5.52 -0.04 -0.50
C GLN A 36 6.38 0.85 -1.39
N ILE A 37 6.49 2.10 -1.03
CA ILE A 37 7.41 3.05 -1.65
C ILE A 37 8.31 3.66 -0.58
N GLU A 38 9.57 3.86 -0.93
CA GLU A 38 10.54 4.61 -0.16
C GLU A 38 11.09 5.72 -1.05
N VAL A 39 11.42 6.86 -0.47
CA VAL A 39 11.97 7.99 -1.22
C VAL A 39 13.37 8.32 -0.70
N GLU A 40 14.33 8.28 -1.60
CA GLU A 40 15.69 8.70 -1.36
C GLU A 40 15.92 10.05 -2.05
N THR A 41 16.42 11.04 -1.28
CA THR A 41 16.78 12.36 -1.81
C THR A 41 18.25 12.63 -1.53
N GLY A 42 19.00 13.01 -2.56
CA GLY A 42 20.43 13.30 -2.41
C GLY A 42 21.06 13.63 -3.76
N GLY A 43 22.13 14.42 -3.76
CA GLY A 43 22.84 14.79 -4.99
C GLY A 43 21.99 15.48 -6.06
N GLY A 44 20.91 16.17 -5.66
CA GLY A 44 19.98 16.81 -6.60
C GLY A 44 19.00 15.83 -7.26
N THR A 45 18.82 14.63 -6.73
CA THR A 45 17.91 13.61 -7.28
C THR A 45 16.83 13.20 -6.27
N VAL A 46 15.69 12.78 -6.80
CA VAL A 46 14.58 12.14 -6.08
C VAL A 46 14.37 10.76 -6.68
N ARG A 47 14.72 9.73 -5.93
CA ARG A 47 14.57 8.34 -6.34
C ARG A 47 13.48 7.66 -5.52
N VAL A 48 12.58 6.97 -6.21
CA VAL A 48 11.54 6.17 -5.58
C VAL A 48 11.93 4.70 -5.69
N ARG A 49 12.11 4.06 -4.54
CA ARG A 49 12.26 2.61 -4.45
C ARG A 49 10.87 2.01 -4.27
N LEU A 50 10.45 1.20 -5.21
CA LEU A 50 9.23 0.40 -5.14
C LEU A 50 9.57 -0.99 -4.61
N LEU A 51 8.78 -1.46 -3.63
CA LEU A 51 8.78 -2.85 -3.17
C LEU A 51 7.38 -3.41 -3.39
N VAL A 52 7.31 -4.58 -4.01
CA VAL A 52 6.05 -5.32 -4.24
C VAL A 52 6.20 -6.70 -3.65
N GLU A 53 5.38 -7.00 -2.66
CA GLU A 53 5.34 -8.30 -2.00
C GLU A 53 4.11 -9.07 -2.49
N ASN A 54 4.35 -10.24 -3.09
CA ASN A 54 3.31 -11.18 -3.47
C ASN A 54 3.20 -12.27 -2.40
N ARG A 55 2.13 -12.26 -1.62
CA ARG A 55 1.81 -13.27 -0.59
C ARG A 55 0.80 -14.31 -1.08
N CYS A 56 0.44 -14.27 -2.37
CA CYS A 56 -0.47 -15.24 -2.97
C CYS A 56 0.25 -16.55 -3.27
N ASP A 57 -0.53 -17.63 -3.40
CA ASP A 57 -0.06 -18.94 -3.89
C ASP A 57 0.14 -18.98 -5.41
N THR A 58 -0.23 -17.89 -6.11
CA THR A 58 -0.10 -17.74 -7.56
C THR A 58 0.75 -16.51 -7.90
N ALA A 59 1.33 -16.50 -9.10
CA ALA A 59 2.01 -15.32 -9.62
C ALA A 59 1.03 -14.14 -9.77
N ILE A 60 1.55 -12.93 -9.65
CA ILE A 60 0.86 -11.69 -9.98
C ILE A 60 1.68 -10.92 -11.00
N TYR A 61 1.09 -9.90 -11.58
CA TYR A 61 1.73 -9.11 -12.64
C TYR A 61 1.58 -7.63 -12.33
N ILE A 62 2.68 -6.89 -12.41
CA ILE A 62 2.75 -5.45 -12.15
C ILE A 62 3.23 -4.73 -13.42
N PRO A 63 2.91 -3.45 -13.62
CA PRO A 63 3.34 -2.72 -14.82
C PRO A 63 4.86 -2.76 -14.96
N ARG A 64 5.34 -3.25 -16.12
CA ARG A 64 6.78 -3.41 -16.40
C ARG A 64 7.54 -2.10 -16.31
N GLU A 65 6.93 -1.00 -16.70
CA GLU A 65 7.53 0.34 -16.60
C GLU A 65 7.97 0.67 -15.15
N ILE A 66 7.13 0.32 -14.18
CA ILE A 66 7.42 0.53 -12.76
C ILE A 66 8.32 -0.57 -12.20
N ALA A 67 8.19 -1.80 -12.72
CA ALA A 67 8.93 -2.95 -12.23
C ALA A 67 10.39 -3.00 -12.69
N ALA A 68 10.69 -2.49 -13.89
CA ALA A 68 12.01 -2.66 -14.51
C ALA A 68 12.56 -1.39 -15.17
N GLY A 69 11.79 -0.30 -15.21
CA GLY A 69 12.24 0.99 -15.74
C GLY A 69 13.08 1.76 -14.71
N ASP A 70 13.98 2.58 -15.17
CA ASP A 70 14.76 3.55 -14.39
C ASP A 70 14.15 4.96 -14.43
N GLU A 71 13.25 5.21 -15.39
CA GLU A 71 12.44 6.42 -15.56
C GLU A 71 10.98 6.07 -15.87
N ILE A 72 10.08 7.04 -15.72
CA ILE A 72 8.65 6.88 -16.05
C ILE A 72 8.28 7.63 -17.33
N THR A 73 7.34 7.06 -18.09
CA THR A 73 6.83 7.63 -19.37
C THR A 73 5.34 7.99 -19.27
N GLY A 74 4.93 8.45 -18.10
CA GLY A 74 3.58 8.89 -17.76
C GLY A 74 3.47 9.17 -16.27
N ARG A 75 2.44 9.88 -15.86
CA ARG A 75 2.19 10.15 -14.44
C ARG A 75 1.83 8.85 -13.72
N ARG A 76 2.78 8.31 -12.95
CA ARG A 76 2.63 7.05 -12.18
C ARG A 76 2.51 7.27 -10.69
N PHE A 77 3.03 8.40 -10.22
CA PHE A 77 2.97 8.81 -8.84
C PHE A 77 2.15 10.10 -8.73
N GLU A 78 1.41 10.21 -7.63
CA GLU A 78 0.74 11.44 -7.26
C GLU A 78 1.61 12.19 -6.25
N LEU A 79 2.00 13.44 -6.56
CA LEU A 79 2.81 14.28 -5.70
C LEU A 79 2.06 15.53 -5.29
N TRP A 80 2.19 15.90 -4.03
CA TRP A 80 1.68 17.17 -3.48
C TRP A 80 2.78 17.92 -2.73
N ASP A 81 2.73 19.25 -2.75
CA ASP A 81 3.53 20.07 -1.85
C ASP A 81 2.90 20.13 -0.43
N THR A 82 3.63 20.70 0.54
CA THR A 82 3.15 20.84 1.93
C THR A 82 1.90 21.69 2.10
N ARG A 83 1.49 22.43 1.07
CA ARG A 83 0.24 23.22 1.04
C ARG A 83 -0.91 22.44 0.43
N GLY A 84 -0.70 21.17 0.09
CA GLY A 84 -1.70 20.32 -0.56
C GLY A 84 -1.92 20.65 -2.03
N LYS A 85 -0.99 21.38 -2.67
CA LYS A 85 -1.04 21.67 -4.11
C LYS A 85 -0.39 20.53 -4.89
N PRO A 86 -1.06 19.98 -5.95
CA PRO A 86 -0.45 18.98 -6.81
C PRO A 86 0.84 19.50 -7.46
N VAL A 87 1.84 18.64 -7.58
CA VAL A 87 3.07 18.88 -8.34
C VAL A 87 2.84 18.39 -9.77
N ASP A 88 3.06 19.26 -10.75
CA ASP A 88 2.82 18.92 -12.15
C ASP A 88 3.80 17.87 -12.66
N TYR A 89 3.27 16.90 -13.41
CA TYR A 89 4.07 15.98 -14.19
C TYR A 89 4.53 16.66 -15.46
N THR A 90 5.84 16.76 -15.66
CA THR A 90 6.50 17.42 -16.81
C THR A 90 7.38 16.45 -17.61
N GLY A 91 7.36 15.18 -17.23
CA GLY A 91 8.16 14.14 -17.87
C GLY A 91 7.63 13.70 -19.22
N LYS A 92 8.28 12.71 -19.78
CA LYS A 92 7.91 12.10 -21.06
C LYS A 92 6.51 11.49 -20.98
N THR A 93 5.68 11.71 -22.01
CA THR A 93 4.39 11.06 -22.19
C THR A 93 4.43 10.25 -23.47
N VAL A 94 4.30 8.94 -23.36
CA VAL A 94 4.21 8.04 -24.50
C VAL A 94 2.74 7.68 -24.72
N LYS A 95 2.24 7.94 -25.94
CA LYS A 95 0.93 7.40 -26.35
C LYS A 95 1.08 5.89 -26.48
N ARG A 96 0.46 5.16 -25.56
CA ARG A 96 0.39 3.70 -25.63
C ARG A 96 -0.92 3.28 -26.28
N GLY A 97 -0.88 2.21 -27.07
CA GLY A 97 -2.07 1.47 -27.49
C GLY A 97 -2.73 0.75 -26.30
N ALA A 98 -3.59 -0.21 -26.57
CA ALA A 98 -4.11 -1.10 -25.55
C ALA A 98 -2.95 -1.85 -24.88
N LEU A 99 -3.03 -2.03 -23.57
CA LEU A 99 -2.05 -2.80 -22.82
C LEU A 99 -2.00 -4.24 -23.32
N ALA A 100 -0.79 -4.76 -23.50
CA ALA A 100 -0.52 -6.13 -23.88
C ALA A 100 0.12 -6.90 -22.71
N ALA A 101 0.13 -8.22 -22.79
CA ALA A 101 0.78 -9.05 -21.77
C ALA A 101 2.26 -8.69 -21.54
N GLY A 102 2.96 -8.25 -22.60
CA GLY A 102 4.36 -7.80 -22.53
C GLY A 102 4.59 -6.52 -21.71
N ASP A 103 3.54 -5.74 -21.42
CA ASP A 103 3.63 -4.53 -20.59
C ASP A 103 3.61 -4.84 -19.09
N TRP A 104 3.54 -6.11 -18.72
CA TRP A 104 3.47 -6.58 -17.35
C TRP A 104 4.70 -7.41 -16.98
N GLN A 105 5.13 -7.30 -15.75
CA GLN A 105 6.22 -8.06 -15.13
C GLN A 105 5.66 -9.01 -14.11
N GLU A 106 6.02 -10.28 -14.21
CA GLU A 106 5.66 -11.30 -13.23
C GLU A 106 6.38 -11.09 -11.90
N VAL A 107 5.64 -11.29 -10.81
CA VAL A 107 6.17 -11.45 -9.46
C VAL A 107 5.71 -12.82 -8.96
N ALA A 108 6.65 -13.74 -8.77
CA ALA A 108 6.38 -15.13 -8.41
C ALA A 108 5.60 -15.23 -7.08
N PRO A 109 4.93 -16.37 -6.82
CA PRO A 109 4.27 -16.63 -5.54
C PRO A 109 5.26 -16.48 -4.37
N HIS A 110 4.80 -15.94 -3.24
CA HIS A 110 5.58 -15.78 -2.00
C HIS A 110 6.93 -15.12 -2.20
N SER A 111 7.00 -14.17 -3.14
CA SER A 111 8.23 -13.45 -3.47
C SER A 111 8.07 -11.94 -3.37
N MET A 112 9.21 -11.26 -3.41
CA MET A 112 9.29 -9.81 -3.40
C MET A 112 9.99 -9.33 -4.67
N HIS A 113 9.49 -8.26 -5.27
CA HIS A 113 10.11 -7.54 -6.37
C HIS A 113 10.49 -6.14 -5.91
N MET A 114 11.64 -5.65 -6.37
CA MET A 114 12.14 -4.31 -6.02
C MET A 114 12.68 -3.61 -7.26
N ASN A 115 12.38 -2.33 -7.39
CA ASN A 115 12.95 -1.46 -8.43
C ASN A 115 13.16 -0.04 -7.89
N THR A 116 14.08 0.69 -8.49
CA THR A 116 14.36 2.09 -8.14
C THR A 116 14.24 2.95 -9.39
N ILE A 117 13.47 4.03 -9.29
CA ILE A 117 13.11 4.92 -10.39
C ILE A 117 13.53 6.34 -10.03
N ASP A 118 14.25 7.03 -10.93
CA ASP A 118 14.52 8.46 -10.80
C ASP A 118 13.32 9.27 -11.34
N ILE A 119 12.65 9.99 -10.45
CA ILE A 119 11.51 10.83 -10.81
C ILE A 119 11.87 12.32 -10.90
N THR A 120 13.13 12.67 -10.68
CA THR A 120 13.60 14.07 -10.72
C THR A 120 13.24 14.78 -12.01
N PRO A 121 13.48 14.20 -13.21
CA PRO A 121 13.18 14.87 -14.47
C PRO A 121 11.68 14.86 -14.82
N SER A 122 10.88 14.12 -14.06
CA SER A 122 9.48 13.86 -14.40
C SER A 122 8.46 14.75 -13.67
N TYR A 123 8.91 15.52 -12.68
CA TYR A 123 8.02 16.40 -11.90
C TYR A 123 8.62 17.80 -11.74
N ALA A 124 7.74 18.81 -11.71
CA ALA A 124 8.09 20.22 -11.53
C ALA A 124 8.43 20.54 -10.07
N PHE A 125 9.53 19.97 -9.55
CA PHE A 125 10.04 20.30 -8.23
C PHE A 125 10.43 21.79 -8.16
N ARG A 126 10.17 22.42 -7.02
CA ARG A 126 10.49 23.84 -6.81
C ARG A 126 11.91 24.00 -6.34
N LYS A 127 12.52 25.12 -6.73
CA LYS A 127 13.84 25.53 -6.23
C LYS A 127 13.83 25.71 -4.71
N GLY A 128 14.97 25.41 -4.10
CA GLY A 128 15.18 25.48 -2.66
C GLY A 128 14.58 24.29 -1.93
N LYS A 129 14.78 24.23 -0.62
CA LYS A 129 14.30 23.13 0.22
C LYS A 129 12.78 23.17 0.36
N GLN A 130 12.09 22.15 -0.13
CA GLN A 130 10.64 22.00 -0.09
C GLN A 130 10.26 20.64 0.47
N GLY A 131 9.07 20.57 1.08
CA GLY A 131 8.48 19.31 1.51
C GLY A 131 7.44 18.83 0.51
N TYR A 132 7.32 17.51 0.37
CA TYR A 132 6.40 16.85 -0.55
C TYR A 132 5.78 15.61 0.10
N GLU A 133 4.65 15.19 -0.45
CA GLU A 133 4.04 13.89 -0.18
C GLU A 133 3.85 13.15 -1.51
N ILE A 134 4.24 11.89 -1.56
CA ILE A 134 4.08 11.02 -2.73
C ILE A 134 3.14 9.86 -2.40
N ARG A 135 2.31 9.48 -3.37
CA ARG A 135 1.40 8.34 -3.32
C ARG A 135 1.55 7.48 -4.55
N TYR A 136 1.34 6.20 -4.39
CA TYR A 136 1.32 5.21 -5.46
C TYR A 136 0.11 4.30 -5.30
N ASP A 137 -0.68 4.16 -6.35
CA ASP A 137 -1.94 3.41 -6.35
C ASP A 137 -1.76 1.89 -6.42
N GLY A 138 -0.59 1.41 -6.82
CA GLY A 138 -0.22 0.00 -6.80
C GLY A 138 -1.07 -0.90 -7.69
N PRO A 139 -1.17 -0.64 -9.01
CA PRO A 139 -1.93 -1.49 -9.93
C PRO A 139 -1.26 -2.85 -10.13
N TRP A 140 -2.06 -3.92 -10.22
CA TRP A 140 -1.59 -5.27 -10.50
C TRP A 140 -2.68 -6.14 -11.11
N LEU A 141 -2.29 -7.24 -11.76
CA LEU A 141 -3.19 -8.26 -12.31
C LEU A 141 -2.95 -9.62 -11.65
N ALA A 142 -4.01 -10.38 -11.52
CA ALA A 142 -3.94 -11.78 -11.10
C ALA A 142 -3.77 -12.73 -12.31
N ASP A 143 -4.14 -12.29 -13.51
CA ASP A 143 -4.16 -13.11 -14.72
C ASP A 143 -3.89 -12.23 -15.96
N LEU A 144 -2.89 -12.57 -16.75
CA LEU A 144 -2.54 -11.89 -18.01
C LEU A 144 -3.55 -12.07 -19.13
N THR A 145 -4.48 -13.01 -19.02
CA THR A 145 -5.57 -13.18 -19.99
C THR A 145 -6.71 -12.17 -19.77
N GLN A 146 -6.70 -11.46 -18.62
CA GLN A 146 -7.72 -10.49 -18.22
C GLN A 146 -7.09 -9.11 -17.97
N LEU A 147 -6.56 -8.49 -19.03
CA LEU A 147 -5.81 -7.23 -18.95
C LEU A 147 -6.64 -6.03 -18.48
N ASP A 148 -7.95 -6.11 -18.53
CA ASP A 148 -8.91 -5.11 -18.02
C ASP A 148 -9.27 -5.30 -16.55
N ALA A 149 -8.95 -6.45 -15.94
CA ALA A 149 -9.25 -6.77 -14.55
C ALA A 149 -8.16 -6.26 -13.57
N VAL A 150 -7.70 -5.02 -13.76
CA VAL A 150 -6.66 -4.40 -12.92
C VAL A 150 -7.19 -4.23 -11.49
N LYS A 151 -6.42 -4.74 -10.54
CA LYS A 151 -6.61 -4.55 -9.10
C LYS A 151 -5.66 -3.49 -8.59
N HIS A 152 -5.96 -2.92 -7.44
CA HIS A 152 -5.16 -1.88 -6.81
C HIS A 152 -4.84 -2.24 -5.36
N SER A 153 -3.61 -1.94 -4.96
CA SER A 153 -3.12 -2.11 -3.60
C SER A 153 -2.27 -0.89 -3.24
N PRO A 154 -2.91 0.23 -2.86
CA PRO A 154 -2.22 1.48 -2.64
C PRO A 154 -1.12 1.38 -1.58
N ALA A 155 0.05 1.93 -1.88
CA ALA A 155 1.12 2.08 -0.90
C ALA A 155 0.77 3.19 0.11
N ALA A 156 1.27 3.06 1.34
CA ALA A 156 1.17 4.15 2.30
C ALA A 156 1.85 5.41 1.76
N PRO A 157 1.25 6.60 1.91
CA PRO A 157 1.86 7.86 1.49
C PRO A 157 3.20 8.10 2.19
N VAL A 158 4.18 8.64 1.46
CA VAL A 158 5.50 8.97 2.00
C VAL A 158 5.74 10.47 1.91
N LYS A 159 6.14 11.06 3.04
CA LYS A 159 6.57 12.47 3.10
C LYS A 159 8.09 12.55 3.00
N PHE A 160 8.58 13.49 2.22
CA PHE A 160 10.01 13.71 2.05
C PHE A 160 10.33 15.20 1.85
N SER A 161 11.61 15.56 1.99
CA SER A 161 12.11 16.89 1.66
C SER A 161 13.11 16.80 0.52
N PHE A 162 13.04 17.73 -0.40
CA PHE A 162 13.98 17.82 -1.51
C PHE A 162 14.44 19.27 -1.70
N SER A 163 15.70 19.43 -2.08
CA SER A 163 16.32 20.71 -2.42
C SER A 163 16.91 20.63 -3.82
N GLN A 164 16.35 21.42 -4.72
CA GLN A 164 16.84 21.61 -6.08
C GLN A 164 17.75 22.83 -6.18
#